data_a8f439fc2420cfe2383230905efd9617
#
_entry.id   a8f439fc2420cfe2383230905efd9617
#
_cell.length_a   1.000
_cell.length_b   1.000
_cell.length_c   1.000
_cell.angle_alpha   90.00
_cell.angle_beta   90.00
_cell.angle_gamma   90.00
#
_symmetry.space_group_name_H-M   'P 1'
#
loop_
_entity.id
_entity.type
_entity.pdbx_description
1 polymer ?
#
loop_
_entity_poly.entity_id
_entity_poly.type
_entity_poly.pdbx_seq_one_letter_code
_entity_poly.pdbx_strand_id
1 'polypeptide(L)'
;SKQNPDNLAVMTTAYDLKKNKKSDIDFAIKELFLPSSGDVLYYVKQLSDSQSLYIYSASEGSKELVKNAANIHFYDDGKNCELLFETGSYKEGESELFSVSPGKNPVQTATTVSSVLYDLYSPGGNLYYFVKKESAAGWRDIIDDDMAKDDELIKAPNRNDYTFIFGFSIQYQLDMTKYNRKVSRDKIRQALDEQIKDDTFRQGYNLYARTADGSKKIAENVVPTEVFAVSASGEPSAVFYMTEITDSTVRMSDLDAQLASSSVESVTETAVAAVKACTKKTGFLFADTHSSSPVKLDAYDGKKAEFIIEGNRLFVKSFDGSGDTFSLFKHTLSNGVVSAAEMLDTGVKACSIIGSDMWYRRSVSGSSLCDLYKYSAEKEKIDGDVASFARMSDGSVLIVKNFVSSPDGDIADLYLYDGKKTAPVSEKAELKNMKYSDKGIAFIRSGGDLCIYSKNKLAIIDSDAYNIIAY
;
A
#
# COMPACT_ATOMS: atom_id res chain seq x y z
N SER A 1 -18.98 30.81 -18.30
CA SER A 1 -18.10 31.26 -17.21
C SER A 1 -17.81 32.74 -17.34
N LYS A 2 -17.77 33.45 -16.23
CA LYS A 2 -17.31 34.85 -16.15
C LYS A 2 -15.91 34.86 -15.57
N GLN A 3 -15.03 35.70 -16.10
CA GLN A 3 -13.69 35.87 -15.51
C GLN A 3 -13.74 36.97 -14.42
N ASN A 4 -12.99 36.76 -13.35
CA ASN A 4 -12.71 37.85 -12.41
C ASN A 4 -11.74 38.83 -13.05
N PRO A 5 -12.11 40.13 -13.21
CA PRO A 5 -11.25 41.10 -13.88
C PRO A 5 -9.91 41.31 -13.18
N ASP A 6 -9.80 41.07 -11.87
CA ASP A 6 -8.61 41.35 -11.09
C ASP A 6 -7.53 40.27 -11.15
N ASN A 7 -7.91 39.03 -11.43
CA ASN A 7 -6.96 37.89 -11.39
C ASN A 7 -7.18 36.83 -12.47
N LEU A 8 -8.00 37.10 -13.49
CA LEU A 8 -8.35 36.18 -14.57
C LEU A 8 -8.97 34.81 -14.10
N ALA A 9 -9.38 34.71 -12.86
CA ALA A 9 -10.00 33.50 -12.35
C ALA A 9 -11.38 33.26 -12.95
N VAL A 10 -11.67 32.00 -13.28
CA VAL A 10 -12.93 31.60 -13.90
C VAL A 10 -14.02 31.43 -12.85
N MET A 11 -15.17 32.09 -13.05
CA MET A 11 -16.36 31.88 -12.21
C MET A 11 -17.00 30.54 -12.52
N THR A 12 -17.17 29.70 -11.51
CA THR A 12 -17.96 28.49 -11.57
C THR A 12 -19.43 28.78 -11.27
N THR A 13 -20.33 28.23 -12.08
CA THR A 13 -21.77 28.43 -11.95
C THR A 13 -22.53 27.12 -11.94
N ALA A 14 -23.50 26.99 -11.06
CA ALA A 14 -24.49 25.90 -11.07
C ALA A 14 -25.74 26.29 -11.87
N TYR A 15 -26.33 25.30 -12.51
CA TYR A 15 -27.60 25.46 -13.21
C TYR A 15 -28.62 24.44 -12.70
N ASP A 16 -29.63 24.91 -11.99
CA ASP A 16 -30.76 24.09 -11.54
C ASP A 16 -31.71 23.83 -12.71
N LEU A 17 -31.66 22.63 -13.24
CA LEU A 17 -32.51 22.25 -14.40
C LEU A 17 -34.00 22.25 -14.08
N LYS A 18 -34.40 21.95 -12.83
CA LYS A 18 -35.80 21.93 -12.43
C LYS A 18 -36.40 23.33 -12.33
N LYS A 19 -35.62 24.27 -11.79
CA LYS A 19 -36.02 25.65 -11.58
C LYS A 19 -35.63 26.58 -12.73
N ASN A 20 -34.89 26.06 -13.72
CA ASN A 20 -34.35 26.84 -14.85
C ASN A 20 -33.55 28.08 -14.35
N LYS A 21 -32.80 27.89 -13.28
CA LYS A 21 -32.11 28.98 -12.59
C LYS A 21 -30.61 28.77 -12.58
N LYS A 22 -29.88 29.84 -12.94
CA LYS A 22 -28.43 29.90 -12.84
C LYS A 22 -28.03 30.58 -11.52
N SER A 23 -27.03 30.03 -10.85
CA SER A 23 -26.44 30.60 -9.64
C SER A 23 -24.91 30.57 -9.74
N ASP A 24 -24.28 31.70 -9.48
CA ASP A 24 -22.83 31.78 -9.42
C ASP A 24 -22.37 31.18 -8.07
N ILE A 25 -21.39 30.28 -8.10
CA ILE A 25 -20.86 29.58 -6.92
C ILE A 25 -19.67 30.36 -6.37
N ASP A 26 -18.56 30.34 -7.10
CA ASP A 26 -17.31 30.97 -6.65
C ASP A 26 -16.27 31.06 -7.78
N PHE A 27 -15.21 31.84 -7.57
CA PHE A 27 -14.03 31.91 -8.44
C PHE A 27 -12.92 30.97 -7.99
N ALA A 28 -12.03 30.62 -8.90
CA ALA A 28 -10.79 29.87 -8.62
C ALA A 28 -11.02 28.52 -7.94
N ILE A 29 -12.08 27.85 -8.28
CA ILE A 29 -12.36 26.48 -7.83
C ILE A 29 -11.37 25.54 -8.51
N LYS A 30 -10.63 24.75 -7.71
CA LYS A 30 -9.67 23.74 -8.16
C LYS A 30 -10.34 22.41 -8.41
N GLU A 31 -11.17 21.97 -7.47
CA GLU A 31 -11.85 20.66 -7.50
C GLU A 31 -13.30 20.80 -7.07
N LEU A 32 -14.15 19.94 -7.61
CA LEU A 32 -15.59 19.89 -7.36
C LEU A 32 -16.02 18.47 -7.02
N PHE A 33 -16.84 18.32 -5.97
CA PHE A 33 -17.43 17.05 -5.58
C PHE A 33 -18.95 17.22 -5.46
N LEU A 34 -19.68 16.51 -6.29
CA LEU A 34 -21.14 16.58 -6.35
C LEU A 34 -21.73 15.29 -5.78
N PRO A 35 -22.30 15.31 -4.56
CA PRO A 35 -23.04 14.17 -4.02
C PRO A 35 -24.21 13.76 -4.91
N SER A 36 -24.50 12.47 -4.96
CA SER A 36 -25.66 11.92 -5.70
C SER A 36 -26.99 12.48 -5.25
N SER A 37 -27.11 12.96 -4.01
CA SER A 37 -28.30 13.68 -3.52
C SER A 37 -28.57 14.98 -4.28
N GLY A 38 -27.50 15.61 -4.81
CA GLY A 38 -27.59 16.86 -5.56
C GLY A 38 -27.97 18.11 -4.76
N ASP A 39 -28.17 18.02 -3.46
CA ASP A 39 -28.64 19.14 -2.61
C ASP A 39 -27.52 20.10 -2.23
N VAL A 40 -26.30 19.62 -2.19
CA VAL A 40 -25.09 20.39 -1.85
C VAL A 40 -23.96 20.08 -2.82
N LEU A 41 -22.99 20.94 -2.89
CA LEU A 41 -21.77 20.81 -3.66
C LEU A 41 -20.59 21.11 -2.74
N TYR A 42 -19.58 20.24 -2.72
CA TYR A 42 -18.31 20.54 -2.08
C TYR A 42 -17.31 21.01 -3.12
N TYR A 43 -16.45 21.95 -2.74
CA TYR A 43 -15.39 22.41 -3.64
C TYR A 43 -14.16 22.88 -2.88
N VAL A 44 -13.02 22.79 -3.56
CA VAL A 44 -11.72 23.21 -3.05
C VAL A 44 -11.29 24.47 -3.75
N LYS A 45 -10.82 25.45 -2.97
CA LYS A 45 -10.13 26.62 -3.48
C LYS A 45 -8.65 26.55 -3.10
N GLN A 46 -7.79 26.87 -4.05
CA GLN A 46 -6.37 27.09 -3.80
C GLN A 46 -6.16 28.55 -3.46
N LEU A 47 -5.70 28.84 -2.25
CA LEU A 47 -5.37 30.18 -1.77
C LEU A 47 -3.87 30.22 -1.48
N SER A 48 -3.08 30.71 -2.43
CA SER A 48 -1.60 30.68 -2.37
C SER A 48 -1.06 29.27 -2.03
N ASP A 49 -0.54 29.06 -0.84
CA ASP A 49 0.12 27.82 -0.42
C ASP A 49 -0.82 26.86 0.36
N SER A 50 -2.10 27.21 0.52
CA SER A 50 -3.07 26.42 1.25
C SER A 50 -4.33 26.15 0.43
N GLN A 51 -5.01 25.04 0.76
CA GLN A 51 -6.31 24.70 0.19
C GLN A 51 -7.39 24.83 1.26
N SER A 52 -8.52 25.42 0.90
CA SER A 52 -9.70 25.49 1.77
C SER A 52 -10.84 24.72 1.15
N LEU A 53 -11.56 23.97 1.99
CA LEU A 53 -12.75 23.21 1.61
C LEU A 53 -14.01 24.04 1.88
N TYR A 54 -14.89 24.11 0.90
CA TYR A 54 -16.16 24.86 0.94
C TYR A 54 -17.33 23.92 0.66
N ILE A 55 -18.49 24.31 1.18
CA ILE A 55 -19.78 23.77 0.77
C ILE A 55 -20.63 24.85 0.13
N TYR A 56 -21.36 24.52 -0.91
CA TYR A 56 -22.37 25.37 -1.54
C TYR A 56 -23.72 24.67 -1.50
N SER A 57 -24.76 25.41 -1.10
CA SER A 57 -26.14 25.04 -1.28
C SER A 57 -26.92 26.16 -1.96
N ALA A 58 -27.99 25.83 -2.66
CA ALA A 58 -28.83 26.82 -3.34
C ALA A 58 -29.56 27.77 -2.36
N SER A 59 -29.74 27.38 -1.10
CA SER A 59 -30.42 28.13 -0.05
C SER A 59 -29.48 29.06 0.73
N GLU A 60 -28.25 28.61 0.99
CA GLU A 60 -27.31 29.31 1.90
C GLU A 60 -26.14 29.95 1.16
N GLY A 61 -25.93 29.57 -0.12
CA GLY A 61 -24.76 29.98 -0.87
C GLY A 61 -23.49 29.21 -0.47
N SER A 62 -22.34 29.84 -0.67
CA SER A 62 -21.02 29.27 -0.35
C SER A 62 -20.60 29.56 1.08
N LYS A 63 -20.13 28.51 1.76
CA LYS A 63 -19.61 28.59 3.15
C LYS A 63 -18.28 27.83 3.24
N GLU A 64 -17.27 28.46 3.84
CA GLU A 64 -16.02 27.75 4.16
C GLU A 64 -16.26 26.75 5.29
N LEU A 65 -15.91 25.49 5.06
CA LEU A 65 -15.98 24.41 6.05
C LEU A 65 -14.70 24.33 6.86
N VAL A 66 -13.55 24.35 6.14
CA VAL A 66 -12.25 24.16 6.79
C VAL A 66 -11.14 24.85 5.99
N LYS A 67 -10.16 25.40 6.70
CA LYS A 67 -8.89 25.89 6.15
C LYS A 67 -7.83 24.81 6.18
N ASN A 68 -6.85 24.90 5.28
CA ASN A 68 -5.71 23.99 5.20
C ASN A 68 -6.15 22.52 5.05
N ALA A 69 -7.22 22.28 4.29
CA ALA A 69 -7.63 20.93 3.96
C ALA A 69 -6.63 20.27 3.00
N ALA A 70 -6.29 19.02 3.26
CA ALA A 70 -5.36 18.23 2.47
C ALA A 70 -5.89 16.79 2.31
N ASN A 71 -5.34 16.02 1.37
CA ASN A 71 -5.69 14.62 1.16
C ASN A 71 -7.20 14.41 1.12
N ILE A 72 -7.88 15.17 0.26
CA ILE A 72 -9.33 15.17 0.16
C ILE A 72 -9.78 13.98 -0.68
N HIS A 73 -10.62 13.13 -0.13
CA HIS A 73 -11.19 11.95 -0.79
C HIS A 73 -12.70 11.99 -0.72
N PHE A 74 -13.33 11.89 -1.88
CA PHE A 74 -14.78 11.91 -2.02
C PHE A 74 -15.28 10.52 -2.38
N TYR A 75 -16.24 10.04 -1.62
CA TYR A 75 -16.86 8.74 -1.79
C TYR A 75 -18.37 8.90 -1.92
N ASP A 76 -18.93 8.29 -2.94
CA ASP A 76 -20.36 8.29 -3.19
C ASP A 76 -20.77 7.00 -3.92
N ASP A 77 -21.56 6.16 -3.27
CA ASP A 77 -22.09 4.91 -3.82
C ASP A 77 -23.55 5.01 -4.27
N GLY A 78 -24.10 6.24 -4.27
CA GLY A 78 -25.49 6.54 -4.60
C GLY A 78 -26.46 6.37 -3.41
N LYS A 79 -26.05 5.75 -2.30
CA LYS A 79 -26.80 5.64 -1.05
C LYS A 79 -26.14 6.40 0.08
N ASN A 80 -24.84 6.24 0.17
CA ASN A 80 -24.01 6.89 1.18
C ASN A 80 -23.02 7.81 0.47
N CYS A 81 -22.84 9.00 1.02
CA CYS A 81 -21.85 9.95 0.52
C CYS A 81 -21.06 10.50 1.70
N GLU A 82 -19.76 10.50 1.59
CA GLU A 82 -18.86 11.03 2.59
C GLU A 82 -17.62 11.64 1.92
N LEU A 83 -17.13 12.72 2.48
CA LEU A 83 -15.89 13.35 2.10
C LEU A 83 -14.94 13.27 3.30
N LEU A 84 -13.80 12.65 3.08
CA LEU A 84 -12.72 12.56 4.05
C LEU A 84 -11.64 13.58 3.70
N PHE A 85 -11.06 14.20 4.71
CA PHE A 85 -9.95 15.13 4.49
C PHE A 85 -9.09 15.23 5.76
N GLU A 86 -7.87 15.64 5.56
CA GLU A 86 -6.92 15.89 6.63
C GLU A 86 -6.69 17.39 6.80
N THR A 87 -6.39 17.82 8.03
CA THR A 87 -5.91 19.18 8.35
C THR A 87 -4.65 19.06 9.18
N GLY A 88 -3.76 20.04 9.10
CA GLY A 88 -2.55 20.07 9.92
C GLY A 88 -1.32 20.52 9.16
N SER A 89 -0.20 20.53 9.83
CA SER A 89 1.09 20.92 9.25
C SER A 89 1.80 19.71 8.68
N TYR A 90 1.95 19.65 7.38
CA TYR A 90 2.78 18.65 6.68
C TYR A 90 4.22 18.56 7.21
N LYS A 91 4.72 19.63 7.84
CA LYS A 91 6.09 19.69 8.35
C LYS A 91 6.33 18.83 9.59
N GLU A 92 5.27 18.46 10.30
CA GLU A 92 5.37 17.72 11.57
C GLU A 92 4.95 16.26 11.44
N GLY A 93 4.46 15.83 10.28
CA GLY A 93 4.09 14.42 10.02
C GLY A 93 2.85 13.95 10.79
N GLU A 94 2.09 14.89 11.36
CA GLU A 94 0.85 14.62 12.10
C GLU A 94 -0.27 15.46 11.52
N SER A 95 -1.36 14.80 11.18
CA SER A 95 -2.58 15.44 10.69
C SER A 95 -3.78 15.05 11.56
N GLU A 96 -4.81 15.85 11.46
CA GLU A 96 -6.13 15.52 12.02
C GLU A 96 -7.01 15.05 10.86
N LEU A 97 -7.67 13.92 11.04
CA LEU A 97 -8.59 13.34 10.07
C LEU A 97 -10.02 13.74 10.37
N PHE A 98 -10.72 14.23 9.36
CA PHE A 98 -12.12 14.62 9.43
C PHE A 98 -12.95 13.88 8.41
N SER A 99 -14.24 13.72 8.72
CA SER A 99 -15.25 13.30 7.77
C SER A 99 -16.41 14.28 7.73
N VAL A 100 -17.04 14.42 6.58
CA VAL A 100 -18.27 15.21 6.42
C VAL A 100 -19.24 14.53 5.46
N SER A 101 -20.48 14.34 5.91
CA SER A 101 -21.60 13.89 5.08
C SER A 101 -22.38 15.08 4.54
N PRO A 102 -23.14 14.93 3.43
CA PRO A 102 -23.91 16.02 2.84
C PRO A 102 -24.82 16.75 3.84
N GLY A 103 -24.68 18.07 3.87
CA GLY A 103 -25.48 18.94 4.77
C GLY A 103 -25.13 18.84 6.26
N LYS A 104 -24.05 18.14 6.64
CA LYS A 104 -23.55 18.07 8.02
C LYS A 104 -22.29 18.92 8.22
N ASN A 105 -21.97 19.22 9.46
CA ASN A 105 -20.68 19.79 9.81
C ASN A 105 -19.59 18.72 9.79
N PRO A 106 -18.33 19.07 9.55
CA PRO A 106 -17.21 18.16 9.68
C PRO A 106 -17.12 17.56 11.10
N VAL A 107 -16.83 16.28 11.17
CA VAL A 107 -16.61 15.54 12.42
C VAL A 107 -15.15 15.08 12.44
N GLN A 108 -14.44 15.42 13.51
CA GLN A 108 -13.09 14.93 13.73
C GLN A 108 -13.13 13.43 14.01
N THR A 109 -12.43 12.68 13.19
CA THR A 109 -12.41 11.20 13.25
C THR A 109 -11.21 10.69 14.03
N ALA A 110 -10.06 11.35 13.87
CA ALA A 110 -8.83 11.01 14.56
C ALA A 110 -7.88 12.21 14.65
N THR A 111 -6.96 12.16 15.63
CA THR A 111 -5.85 13.10 15.81
C THR A 111 -4.53 12.39 15.58
N THR A 112 -3.46 13.15 15.31
CA THR A 112 -2.08 12.60 15.17
C THR A 112 -1.98 11.50 14.10
N VAL A 113 -2.75 11.63 13.01
CA VAL A 113 -2.75 10.66 11.92
C VAL A 113 -1.51 10.86 11.06
N SER A 114 -0.78 9.79 10.81
CA SER A 114 0.43 9.81 9.99
C SER A 114 0.17 9.35 8.55
N SER A 115 -0.82 8.49 8.35
CA SER A 115 -1.24 8.01 7.03
C SER A 115 -2.61 7.34 7.10
N VAL A 116 -3.34 7.35 5.99
CA VAL A 116 -4.68 6.75 5.85
C VAL A 116 -4.70 5.82 4.63
N LEU A 117 -5.36 4.68 4.76
CA LEU A 117 -5.56 3.71 3.66
C LEU A 117 -6.85 4.06 2.90
N TYR A 118 -6.82 5.15 2.15
CA TYR A 118 -7.98 5.66 1.42
C TYR A 118 -8.48 4.70 0.33
N ASP A 119 -7.60 4.02 -0.37
CA ASP A 119 -7.94 3.13 -1.49
C ASP A 119 -8.84 1.94 -1.09
N LEU A 120 -8.94 1.70 0.23
CA LEU A 120 -9.64 0.56 0.81
C LEU A 120 -10.93 0.97 1.54
N TYR A 121 -11.28 2.25 1.47
CA TYR A 121 -12.46 2.78 2.12
C TYR A 121 -13.66 2.82 1.17
N SER A 122 -14.84 2.52 1.71
CA SER A 122 -16.14 2.81 1.09
C SER A 122 -17.07 3.47 2.12
N PRO A 123 -18.00 4.32 1.71
CA PRO A 123 -18.96 4.95 2.62
C PRO A 123 -19.72 3.93 3.48
N GLY A 124 -19.71 4.14 4.79
CA GLY A 124 -20.29 3.20 5.76
C GLY A 124 -19.39 2.03 6.17
N GLY A 125 -18.24 1.82 5.48
CA GLY A 125 -17.26 0.79 5.82
C GLY A 125 -16.24 1.26 6.85
N ASN A 126 -15.32 0.36 7.20
CA ASN A 126 -14.20 0.66 8.10
C ASN A 126 -13.13 1.46 7.36
N LEU A 127 -12.61 2.49 8.01
CA LEU A 127 -11.45 3.25 7.55
C LEU A 127 -10.22 2.88 8.39
N TYR A 128 -9.15 2.45 7.74
CA TYR A 128 -7.90 2.13 8.41
C TYR A 128 -6.90 3.28 8.31
N TYR A 129 -6.25 3.59 9.43
CA TYR A 129 -5.24 4.66 9.49
C TYR A 129 -4.14 4.36 10.50
N PHE A 130 -3.01 5.04 10.32
CA PHE A 130 -1.84 4.89 11.17
C PHE A 130 -1.63 6.12 12.03
N VAL A 131 -1.23 5.88 13.27
CA VAL A 131 -0.76 6.90 14.21
C VAL A 131 0.66 6.57 14.60
N LYS A 132 1.58 7.51 14.41
CA LYS A 132 2.97 7.36 14.84
C LYS A 132 3.03 7.30 16.36
N LYS A 133 3.82 6.37 16.91
CA LYS A 133 4.03 6.31 18.36
C LYS A 133 4.92 7.47 18.79
N GLU A 134 4.56 8.15 19.87
CA GLU A 134 5.37 9.24 20.47
C GLU A 134 6.74 8.75 20.94
N SER A 135 6.84 7.49 21.35
CA SER A 135 8.09 6.84 21.73
C SER A 135 8.36 5.65 20.82
N ALA A 136 8.87 5.92 19.61
CA ALA A 136 9.53 4.86 18.86
C ALA A 136 10.76 4.44 19.65
N ALA A 137 10.87 3.15 20.01
CA ALA A 137 12.07 2.61 20.62
C ALA A 137 13.27 2.87 19.70
N GLY A 138 14.22 3.67 20.16
CA GLY A 138 15.43 3.97 19.41
C GLY A 138 16.42 2.81 19.46
N TRP A 139 17.53 2.92 18.74
CA TRP A 139 18.62 1.95 18.83
C TRP A 139 19.15 1.79 20.28
N ARG A 140 18.98 2.81 21.13
CA ARG A 140 19.38 2.79 22.54
C ARG A 140 18.62 1.76 23.38
N ASP A 141 17.41 1.43 22.99
CA ASP A 141 16.63 0.39 23.67
C ASP A 141 17.06 -1.04 23.26
N ILE A 142 17.86 -1.13 22.19
CA ILE A 142 18.42 -2.40 21.71
C ILE A 142 19.80 -2.64 22.28
N ILE A 143 20.56 -1.58 22.56
CA ILE A 143 21.88 -1.72 23.19
C ILE A 143 21.71 -1.84 24.71
N ASP A 144 22.05 -3.02 25.22
CA ASP A 144 22.19 -3.25 26.62
C ASP A 144 23.56 -2.70 27.07
N ASP A 145 23.54 -1.58 27.80
CA ASP A 145 24.74 -1.00 28.39
C ASP A 145 25.06 -1.72 29.69
N ASP A 146 25.53 -2.96 29.54
CA ASP A 146 25.88 -3.89 30.60
C ASP A 146 27.25 -3.59 31.28
N MET A 147 27.87 -2.46 30.92
CA MET A 147 29.14 -2.03 31.44
C MET A 147 28.98 -1.26 32.75
N ALA A 148 29.77 -1.64 33.76
CA ALA A 148 29.77 -0.94 35.03
C ALA A 148 30.26 0.52 34.85
N LYS A 149 29.54 1.48 35.45
CA LYS A 149 29.89 2.90 35.41
C LYS A 149 31.28 3.22 35.94
N ASP A 150 31.81 2.34 36.78
CA ASP A 150 33.14 2.47 37.38
C ASP A 150 34.31 2.17 36.42
N ASP A 151 33.99 1.61 35.23
CA ASP A 151 35.00 1.33 34.20
C ASP A 151 35.27 2.53 33.28
N GLU A 152 34.58 3.66 33.47
CA GLU A 152 34.73 4.84 32.61
C GLU A 152 35.35 6.02 33.36
N LEU A 153 36.41 6.61 32.79
CA LEU A 153 36.94 7.89 33.20
C LEU A 153 36.38 9.02 32.35
N ILE A 154 35.76 10.01 33.00
CA ILE A 154 35.06 11.14 32.29
C ILE A 154 36.09 12.12 31.69
N LYS A 155 37.29 12.22 32.23
CA LYS A 155 38.35 13.13 31.78
C LYS A 155 39.65 12.39 31.49
N ALA A 156 40.37 12.88 30.48
CA ALA A 156 41.69 12.36 30.19
C ALA A 156 42.62 12.48 31.45
N PRO A 157 43.31 11.39 31.83
CA PRO A 157 44.25 11.45 32.92
C PRO A 157 45.36 12.48 32.66
N ASN A 158 45.57 13.37 33.61
CA ASN A 158 46.69 14.30 33.54
C ASN A 158 47.93 13.65 34.11
N ARG A 159 48.99 13.55 33.31
CA ARG A 159 50.24 12.88 33.70
C ARG A 159 50.84 13.43 35.01
N ASN A 160 50.60 14.71 35.32
CA ASN A 160 51.11 15.36 36.52
C ASN A 160 50.43 14.85 37.81
N ASP A 161 49.30 14.21 37.73
CA ASP A 161 48.52 13.71 38.85
C ASP A 161 48.99 12.31 39.31
N TYR A 162 49.98 11.74 38.62
CA TYR A 162 50.45 10.36 38.87
C TYR A 162 51.91 10.30 39.23
N THR A 163 52.25 9.35 40.11
CA THR A 163 53.65 9.04 40.46
C THR A 163 54.23 8.11 39.39
N PHE A 164 55.37 8.50 38.84
CA PHE A 164 56.09 7.72 37.83
C PHE A 164 57.40 7.21 38.45
N ILE A 165 57.63 5.89 38.39
CA ILE A 165 58.87 5.23 38.79
C ILE A 165 59.57 4.74 37.51
N PHE A 166 60.77 5.19 37.25
CA PHE A 166 61.54 4.92 36.01
C PHE A 166 60.70 5.26 34.71
N GLY A 167 59.91 6.30 34.80
CA GLY A 167 59.10 6.74 33.65
C GLY A 167 57.82 5.93 33.41
N PHE A 168 57.43 5.03 34.27
CA PHE A 168 56.26 4.18 34.20
C PHE A 168 55.35 4.34 35.41
N SER A 169 54.02 4.41 35.18
CA SER A 169 52.98 4.40 36.19
C SER A 169 51.86 3.44 35.79
N ILE A 170 51.67 2.38 36.55
CA ILE A 170 50.62 1.40 36.30
C ILE A 170 49.25 2.06 36.39
N GLN A 171 49.01 2.91 37.39
CA GLN A 171 47.73 3.57 37.58
C GLN A 171 47.40 4.51 36.40
N TYR A 172 48.39 5.30 35.92
CA TYR A 172 48.22 6.12 34.75
C TYR A 172 47.83 5.32 33.51
N GLN A 173 48.51 4.16 33.29
CA GLN A 173 48.21 3.27 32.17
C GLN A 173 46.80 2.68 32.25
N LEU A 174 46.39 2.26 33.45
CA LEU A 174 45.03 1.74 33.67
C LEU A 174 43.97 2.81 33.42
N ASP A 175 44.19 4.01 33.93
CA ASP A 175 43.24 5.12 33.76
C ASP A 175 43.19 5.62 32.31
N MET A 176 44.34 5.65 31.62
CA MET A 176 44.36 5.91 30.17
C MET A 176 43.59 4.86 29.36
N THR A 177 43.71 3.59 29.75
CA THR A 177 42.99 2.50 29.11
C THR A 177 41.49 2.68 29.30
N LYS A 178 41.03 3.00 30.50
CA LYS A 178 39.62 3.29 30.80
C LYS A 178 39.10 4.50 30.00
N TYR A 179 39.89 5.56 29.94
CA TYR A 179 39.53 6.75 29.17
C TYR A 179 39.42 6.48 27.67
N ASN A 180 40.39 5.76 27.11
CA ASN A 180 40.39 5.40 25.68
C ASN A 180 39.19 4.51 25.32
N ARG A 181 38.80 3.57 26.17
CA ARG A 181 37.59 2.78 26.01
C ARG A 181 36.35 3.67 25.94
N LYS A 182 36.23 4.60 26.89
CA LYS A 182 35.13 5.57 26.92
C LYS A 182 35.04 6.34 25.58
N VAL A 183 36.17 6.90 25.12
CA VAL A 183 36.23 7.66 23.86
C VAL A 183 35.81 6.79 22.68
N SER A 184 36.18 5.53 22.64
CA SER A 184 35.79 4.60 21.58
C SER A 184 34.27 4.30 21.59
N ARG A 185 33.72 4.06 22.79
CA ARG A 185 32.26 3.84 22.96
C ARG A 185 31.46 5.08 22.58
N ASP A 186 31.91 6.27 22.97
CA ASP A 186 31.23 7.52 22.58
C ASP A 186 31.23 7.73 21.08
N LYS A 187 32.30 7.36 20.37
CA LYS A 187 32.35 7.39 18.90
C LYS A 187 31.38 6.39 18.28
N ILE A 188 31.27 5.16 18.85
CA ILE A 188 30.27 4.19 18.38
C ILE A 188 28.85 4.72 18.59
N ARG A 189 28.55 5.27 19.77
CA ARG A 189 27.24 5.87 20.07
C ARG A 189 26.91 7.03 19.12
N GLN A 190 27.89 7.92 18.88
CA GLN A 190 27.72 9.02 17.94
C GLN A 190 27.44 8.53 16.52
N ALA A 191 28.16 7.52 16.07
CA ALA A 191 27.98 6.97 14.73
C ALA A 191 26.63 6.22 14.61
N LEU A 192 26.17 5.55 15.66
CA LEU A 192 24.81 4.99 15.70
C LEU A 192 23.75 6.08 15.63
N ASP A 193 23.91 7.19 16.35
CA ASP A 193 23.02 8.35 16.26
C ASP A 193 22.99 8.95 14.85
N GLU A 194 24.13 9.00 14.15
CA GLU A 194 24.24 9.55 12.79
C GLU A 194 23.68 8.60 11.73
N GLN A 195 23.97 7.30 11.82
CA GLN A 195 23.61 6.32 10.79
C GLN A 195 22.20 5.74 10.93
N ILE A 196 21.60 5.82 12.12
CA ILE A 196 20.26 5.29 12.39
C ILE A 196 19.23 6.41 12.56
N LYS A 197 19.68 7.67 12.60
CA LYS A 197 18.85 8.85 12.90
C LYS A 197 17.75 9.14 11.87
N ASP A 198 18.04 8.96 10.60
CA ASP A 198 17.11 9.26 9.49
C ASP A 198 16.46 7.99 8.89
N ASP A 199 16.99 6.83 9.26
CA ASP A 199 16.36 5.59 8.87
C ASP A 199 15.09 5.39 9.71
N THR A 200 14.09 4.95 9.05
CA THR A 200 12.81 4.45 9.54
C THR A 200 12.96 3.26 10.51
N PHE A 201 14.08 3.20 11.22
CA PHE A 201 14.38 2.19 12.23
C PHE A 201 13.35 2.32 13.33
N ARG A 202 12.39 1.39 13.35
CA ARG A 202 11.27 1.36 14.26
C ARG A 202 10.44 2.65 14.28
N GLN A 203 9.98 3.09 13.15
CA GLN A 203 8.80 3.93 13.12
C GLN A 203 7.63 3.07 13.60
N GLY A 204 7.46 3.02 14.92
CA GLY A 204 6.36 2.32 15.54
C GLY A 204 5.07 3.01 15.17
N TYR A 205 4.31 2.42 14.25
CA TYR A 205 2.96 2.87 13.95
C TYR A 205 1.95 1.99 14.66
N ASN A 206 0.95 2.63 15.23
CA ASN A 206 -0.25 1.94 15.65
C ASN A 206 -1.26 1.96 14.50
N LEU A 207 -1.84 0.81 14.22
CA LEU A 207 -2.92 0.66 13.25
C LEU A 207 -4.27 0.79 13.96
N TYR A 208 -5.11 1.66 13.45
CA TYR A 208 -6.47 1.87 13.91
C TYR A 208 -7.48 1.56 12.82
N ALA A 209 -8.68 1.15 13.21
CA ALA A 209 -9.85 1.15 12.36
C ALA A 209 -10.90 2.11 12.92
N ARG A 210 -11.46 2.97 12.06
CA ARG A 210 -12.70 3.67 12.32
C ARG A 210 -13.85 2.76 11.93
N THR A 211 -14.71 2.45 12.86
CA THR A 211 -15.93 1.67 12.67
C THR A 211 -17.15 2.55 12.98
N ALA A 212 -18.36 2.02 12.82
CA ALA A 212 -19.59 2.72 13.24
C ALA A 212 -19.60 3.06 14.72
N ASP A 213 -18.93 2.27 15.56
CA ASP A 213 -18.84 2.46 17.01
C ASP A 213 -17.70 3.40 17.45
N GLY A 214 -16.93 3.94 16.50
CA GLY A 214 -15.79 4.83 16.74
C GLY A 214 -14.44 4.22 16.34
N SER A 215 -13.36 4.83 16.80
CA SER A 215 -12.00 4.40 16.46
C SER A 215 -11.49 3.33 17.43
N LYS A 216 -11.03 2.21 16.90
CA LYS A 216 -10.47 1.07 17.64
C LYS A 216 -9.02 0.82 17.22
N LYS A 217 -8.12 0.69 18.20
CA LYS A 217 -6.74 0.26 17.92
C LYS A 217 -6.73 -1.23 17.56
N ILE A 218 -6.18 -1.57 16.42
CA ILE A 218 -6.06 -2.94 15.90
C ILE A 218 -4.74 -3.56 16.31
N ALA A 219 -3.63 -2.82 16.13
CA ALA A 219 -2.30 -3.35 16.42
C ALA A 219 -1.29 -2.24 16.74
N GLU A 220 -0.18 -2.65 17.35
CA GLU A 220 0.98 -1.81 17.62
C GLU A 220 2.20 -2.26 16.80
N ASN A 221 3.15 -1.34 16.58
CA ASN A 221 4.39 -1.60 15.85
C ASN A 221 4.17 -2.18 14.45
N VAL A 222 3.13 -1.72 13.78
CA VAL A 222 2.76 -2.18 12.44
C VAL A 222 3.69 -1.56 11.41
N VAL A 223 4.03 -2.33 10.38
CA VAL A 223 4.79 -1.90 9.20
C VAL A 223 3.80 -1.36 8.17
N PRO A 224 3.73 -0.03 7.91
CA PRO A 224 2.68 0.55 7.06
C PRO A 224 2.65 0.03 5.62
N THR A 225 3.81 -0.34 5.07
CA THR A 225 3.93 -0.89 3.71
C THR A 225 3.45 -2.34 3.59
N GLU A 226 3.17 -3.00 4.71
CA GLU A 226 2.79 -4.41 4.79
C GLU A 226 1.38 -4.55 5.42
N VAL A 227 0.48 -3.66 5.03
CA VAL A 227 -0.92 -3.69 5.48
C VAL A 227 -1.85 -3.82 4.28
N PHE A 228 -2.73 -4.79 4.35
CA PHE A 228 -3.72 -5.08 3.31
C PHE A 228 -5.09 -5.18 3.97
N ALA A 229 -5.94 -4.20 3.75
CA ALA A 229 -7.32 -4.32 4.17
C ALA A 229 -8.12 -5.17 3.18
N VAL A 230 -9.14 -5.79 3.66
CA VAL A 230 -9.89 -6.81 2.94
C VAL A 230 -11.37 -6.58 3.11
N SER A 231 -12.07 -6.61 2.00
CA SER A 231 -13.51 -6.49 1.96
C SER A 231 -14.15 -7.86 1.69
N ALA A 232 -14.90 -8.34 2.67
CA ALA A 232 -15.87 -9.38 2.40
C ALA A 232 -17.21 -8.70 2.09
N SER A 233 -17.79 -8.91 0.92
CA SER A 233 -19.06 -8.29 0.50
C SER A 233 -19.09 -6.76 0.31
N GLY A 234 -17.95 -6.14 -0.04
CA GLY A 234 -17.90 -4.72 -0.39
C GLY A 234 -17.53 -3.78 0.76
N GLU A 235 -17.44 -4.26 2.00
CA GLU A 235 -17.02 -3.46 3.15
C GLU A 235 -15.73 -4.01 3.77
N PRO A 236 -14.67 -3.19 3.96
CA PRO A 236 -13.46 -3.65 4.62
C PRO A 236 -13.77 -4.01 6.08
N SER A 237 -13.83 -5.31 6.35
CA SER A 237 -14.13 -5.86 7.67
C SER A 237 -12.91 -6.47 8.35
N ALA A 238 -11.82 -6.67 7.63
CA ALA A 238 -10.62 -7.30 8.14
C ALA A 238 -9.36 -6.70 7.54
N VAL A 239 -8.22 -6.93 8.19
CA VAL A 239 -6.92 -6.43 7.77
C VAL A 239 -5.85 -7.48 8.00
N PHE A 240 -4.93 -7.60 7.02
CA PHE A 240 -3.68 -8.34 7.15
C PHE A 240 -2.56 -7.34 7.36
N TYR A 241 -1.66 -7.60 8.28
CA TYR A 241 -0.55 -6.71 8.60
C TYR A 241 0.65 -7.47 9.14
N MET A 242 1.83 -6.85 9.07
CA MET A 242 3.02 -7.27 9.78
C MET A 242 3.33 -6.29 10.90
N THR A 243 3.95 -6.79 11.96
CA THR A 243 4.51 -5.95 13.02
C THR A 243 6.02 -6.11 13.08
N GLU A 244 6.69 -5.09 13.59
CA GLU A 244 8.11 -5.19 13.94
C GLU A 244 8.26 -5.56 15.41
N ILE A 245 9.10 -6.55 15.66
CA ILE A 245 9.47 -6.98 17.02
C ILE A 245 10.98 -6.89 17.20
N THR A 246 11.40 -6.62 18.42
CA THR A 246 12.79 -6.84 18.85
C THR A 246 12.88 -8.20 19.49
N ASP A 247 13.75 -9.05 18.98
CA ASP A 247 13.92 -10.40 19.48
C ASP A 247 15.26 -10.59 20.22
N SER A 248 16.12 -9.61 20.17
CA SER A 248 17.44 -9.66 20.79
C SER A 248 17.95 -8.27 21.16
N THR A 249 18.99 -8.22 21.96
CA THR A 249 19.73 -7.01 22.33
C THR A 249 21.19 -7.17 21.94
N VAL A 250 21.87 -6.05 21.71
CA VAL A 250 23.33 -5.99 21.50
C VAL A 250 23.95 -5.52 22.79
N ARG A 251 24.90 -6.30 23.35
CA ARG A 251 25.58 -5.91 24.55
C ARG A 251 26.76 -4.98 24.27
N MET A 252 26.88 -3.89 25.02
CA MET A 252 28.01 -2.97 24.91
C MET A 252 29.32 -3.67 25.23
N SER A 253 29.34 -4.62 26.19
CA SER A 253 30.50 -5.44 26.51
C SER A 253 31.03 -6.25 25.33
N ASP A 254 30.16 -6.77 24.48
CA ASP A 254 30.56 -7.53 23.28
C ASP A 254 31.22 -6.63 22.24
N LEU A 255 30.71 -5.40 22.05
CA LEU A 255 31.32 -4.38 21.19
C LEU A 255 32.71 -3.94 21.74
N ASP A 256 32.81 -3.74 23.02
CA ASP A 256 34.05 -3.36 23.69
C ASP A 256 35.15 -4.44 23.57
N ALA A 257 34.76 -5.71 23.66
CA ALA A 257 35.68 -6.83 23.44
C ALA A 257 36.24 -6.84 22.00
N GLN A 258 35.44 -6.46 21.01
CA GLN A 258 35.87 -6.35 19.62
C GLN A 258 36.87 -5.19 19.40
N LEU A 259 36.75 -4.09 20.16
CA LEU A 259 37.69 -2.97 20.11
C LEU A 259 39.12 -3.34 20.46
N ALA A 260 39.32 -4.46 21.18
CA ALA A 260 40.66 -4.95 21.51
C ALA A 260 41.43 -5.47 20.28
N SER A 261 40.73 -5.86 19.22
CA SER A 261 41.32 -6.48 18.01
C SER A 261 40.96 -5.77 16.70
N SER A 262 40.09 -4.77 16.73
CA SER A 262 39.54 -4.11 15.55
C SER A 262 39.56 -2.59 15.71
N SER A 263 39.49 -1.88 14.56
CA SER A 263 39.35 -0.42 14.58
C SER A 263 37.94 0.00 15.07
N VAL A 264 37.84 1.22 15.61
CA VAL A 264 36.55 1.80 16.01
C VAL A 264 35.55 1.82 14.84
N GLU A 265 36.03 2.09 13.64
CA GLU A 265 35.24 2.16 12.43
C GLU A 265 34.60 0.80 12.10
N SER A 266 35.40 -0.27 12.11
CA SER A 266 34.92 -1.64 11.89
C SER A 266 33.93 -2.12 12.97
N VAL A 267 34.16 -1.77 14.24
CA VAL A 267 33.26 -2.12 15.34
C VAL A 267 31.96 -1.33 15.22
N THR A 268 32.01 -0.08 14.76
CA THR A 268 30.82 0.75 14.48
C THR A 268 29.94 0.14 13.39
N GLU A 269 30.54 -0.27 12.27
CA GLU A 269 29.79 -0.94 11.18
C GLU A 269 29.13 -2.23 11.68
N THR A 270 29.86 -3.01 12.49
CA THR A 270 29.32 -4.22 13.11
C THR A 270 28.18 -3.90 14.07
N ALA A 271 28.30 -2.85 14.89
CA ALA A 271 27.26 -2.42 15.82
C ALA A 271 25.97 -1.99 15.07
N VAL A 272 26.13 -1.19 14.02
CA VAL A 272 24.99 -0.77 13.16
C VAL A 272 24.30 -1.99 12.55
N ALA A 273 25.05 -2.92 11.99
CA ALA A 273 24.51 -4.15 11.40
C ALA A 273 23.81 -5.02 12.46
N ALA A 274 24.41 -5.19 13.65
CA ALA A 274 23.85 -5.95 14.74
C ALA A 274 22.54 -5.33 15.26
N VAL A 275 22.50 -4.01 15.46
CA VAL A 275 21.29 -3.30 15.89
C VAL A 275 20.17 -3.47 14.84
N LYS A 276 20.49 -3.33 13.56
CA LYS A 276 19.50 -3.56 12.48
C LYS A 276 19.01 -5.02 12.45
N ALA A 277 19.86 -5.98 12.75
CA ALA A 277 19.50 -7.40 12.78
C ALA A 277 18.62 -7.79 13.99
N CYS A 278 18.62 -7.00 15.07
CA CYS A 278 17.76 -7.25 16.24
C CYS A 278 16.27 -6.98 15.99
N THR A 279 15.94 -6.28 14.91
CA THR A 279 14.55 -5.99 14.54
C THR A 279 14.11 -6.93 13.43
N LYS A 280 13.04 -7.65 13.66
CA LYS A 280 12.45 -8.58 12.70
C LYS A 280 11.00 -8.22 12.42
N LYS A 281 10.58 -8.36 11.17
CA LYS A 281 9.17 -8.37 10.82
C LYS A 281 8.56 -9.70 11.26
N THR A 282 7.40 -9.64 11.88
CA THR A 282 6.60 -10.85 12.13
C THR A 282 6.06 -11.39 10.81
N GLY A 283 5.57 -12.63 10.83
CA GLY A 283 4.69 -13.09 9.78
C GLY A 283 3.37 -12.30 9.78
N PHE A 284 2.59 -12.48 8.71
CA PHE A 284 1.31 -11.80 8.58
C PHE A 284 0.34 -12.19 9.70
N LEU A 285 -0.31 -11.17 10.23
CA LEU A 285 -1.39 -11.27 11.21
C LEU A 285 -2.69 -10.86 10.54
N PHE A 286 -3.74 -11.62 10.77
CA PHE A 286 -5.10 -11.32 10.36
C PHE A 286 -5.89 -10.82 11.56
N ALA A 287 -6.52 -9.66 11.42
CA ALA A 287 -7.45 -9.14 12.41
C ALA A 287 -8.78 -8.79 11.74
N ASP A 288 -9.85 -9.36 12.26
CA ASP A 288 -11.21 -8.91 12.02
C ASP A 288 -11.51 -7.75 12.98
N THR A 289 -12.17 -6.70 12.50
CA THR A 289 -12.55 -5.56 13.35
C THR A 289 -13.48 -5.94 14.50
N HIS A 290 -14.18 -7.07 14.38
CA HIS A 290 -15.09 -7.59 15.40
C HIS A 290 -14.41 -8.61 16.34
N SER A 291 -13.24 -9.14 15.99
CA SER A 291 -12.52 -10.10 16.83
C SER A 291 -11.59 -9.39 17.82
N SER A 292 -11.31 -10.05 18.95
CA SER A 292 -10.49 -9.50 20.03
C SER A 292 -9.00 -9.84 19.91
N SER A 293 -8.63 -10.79 19.05
CA SER A 293 -7.25 -11.27 18.94
C SER A 293 -6.89 -11.57 17.48
N PRO A 294 -5.72 -11.11 17.02
CA PRO A 294 -5.24 -11.41 15.67
C PRO A 294 -4.83 -12.88 15.55
N VAL A 295 -5.01 -13.42 14.34
CA VAL A 295 -4.59 -14.79 13.98
C VAL A 295 -3.31 -14.71 13.16
N LYS A 296 -2.26 -15.44 13.56
CA LYS A 296 -0.99 -15.51 12.85
C LYS A 296 -1.09 -16.47 11.65
N LEU A 297 -0.53 -16.02 10.51
CA LEU A 297 -0.47 -16.79 9.28
C LEU A 297 0.96 -17.33 9.07
N ASP A 298 1.34 -18.35 9.84
CA ASP A 298 2.72 -18.89 9.87
C ASP A 298 3.22 -19.37 8.50
N ALA A 299 2.34 -19.76 7.59
CA ALA A 299 2.71 -20.22 6.24
C ALA A 299 3.45 -19.16 5.40
N TYR A 300 3.39 -17.89 5.81
CA TYR A 300 3.94 -16.74 5.07
C TYR A 300 5.02 -15.99 5.85
N ASP A 301 5.55 -16.59 6.92
CA ASP A 301 6.63 -15.99 7.71
C ASP A 301 7.86 -15.70 6.84
N GLY A 302 8.32 -14.45 6.86
CA GLY A 302 9.49 -13.99 6.11
C GLY A 302 9.30 -13.90 4.59
N LYS A 303 8.09 -14.10 4.08
CA LYS A 303 7.78 -14.03 2.64
C LYS A 303 7.00 -12.77 2.32
N LYS A 304 7.21 -12.24 1.10
CA LYS A 304 6.31 -11.27 0.52
C LYS A 304 5.00 -11.98 0.17
N ALA A 305 3.86 -11.43 0.57
CA ALA A 305 2.55 -11.98 0.25
C ALA A 305 1.57 -10.89 -0.20
N GLU A 306 0.63 -11.27 -1.09
CA GLU A 306 -0.49 -10.43 -1.50
C GLU A 306 -1.79 -11.21 -1.27
N PHE A 307 -2.82 -10.51 -0.82
CA PHE A 307 -4.07 -11.10 -0.39
C PHE A 307 -5.23 -10.72 -1.31
N ILE A 308 -6.05 -11.71 -1.67
CA ILE A 308 -7.26 -11.54 -2.49
C ILE A 308 -8.39 -12.24 -1.79
N ILE A 309 -9.48 -11.54 -1.50
CA ILE A 309 -10.68 -12.14 -0.90
C ILE A 309 -11.83 -12.18 -1.89
N GLU A 310 -12.53 -13.29 -1.88
CA GLU A 310 -13.79 -13.49 -2.59
C GLU A 310 -14.78 -14.27 -1.69
N GLY A 311 -15.76 -13.54 -1.18
CA GLY A 311 -16.71 -14.10 -0.21
C GLY A 311 -16.00 -14.56 1.08
N ASN A 312 -16.11 -15.84 1.39
CA ASN A 312 -15.44 -16.46 2.53
C ASN A 312 -14.12 -17.15 2.17
N ARG A 313 -13.58 -16.91 0.98
CA ARG A 313 -12.30 -17.48 0.53
C ARG A 313 -11.23 -16.40 0.49
N LEU A 314 -10.10 -16.71 1.08
CA LEU A 314 -8.88 -15.90 1.00
C LEU A 314 -7.88 -16.62 0.10
N PHE A 315 -7.43 -15.98 -0.95
CA PHE A 315 -6.33 -16.44 -1.78
C PHE A 315 -5.08 -15.62 -1.47
N VAL A 316 -3.95 -16.30 -1.37
CA VAL A 316 -2.68 -15.66 -1.04
C VAL A 316 -1.65 -15.99 -2.11
N LYS A 317 -1.07 -14.94 -2.69
CA LYS A 317 0.13 -15.03 -3.53
C LYS A 317 1.33 -14.93 -2.61
N SER A 318 2.13 -15.98 -2.51
CA SER A 318 3.36 -16.00 -1.73
C SER A 318 4.55 -16.04 -2.67
N PHE A 319 5.43 -15.05 -2.55
CA PHE A 319 6.59 -14.88 -3.43
C PHE A 319 7.84 -15.46 -2.76
N ASP A 320 8.47 -16.42 -3.41
CA ASP A 320 9.73 -17.01 -2.96
C ASP A 320 10.91 -16.30 -3.68
N GLY A 321 11.34 -15.15 -3.13
CA GLY A 321 12.45 -14.37 -3.67
C GLY A 321 12.06 -13.36 -4.76
N SER A 322 13.00 -13.05 -5.68
CA SER A 322 12.86 -12.01 -6.72
C SER A 322 12.29 -12.51 -8.06
N GLY A 323 11.72 -13.71 -8.10
CA GLY A 323 11.18 -14.28 -9.34
C GLY A 323 9.83 -13.70 -9.75
N ASP A 324 9.50 -13.81 -11.06
CA ASP A 324 8.21 -13.37 -11.63
C ASP A 324 7.05 -14.32 -11.32
N THR A 325 7.28 -15.31 -10.46
CA THR A 325 6.29 -16.32 -10.11
C THR A 325 6.04 -16.38 -8.62
N PHE A 326 4.87 -16.85 -8.25
CA PHE A 326 4.47 -17.03 -6.86
C PHE A 326 3.78 -18.40 -6.65
N SER A 327 3.73 -18.81 -5.41
CA SER A 327 2.88 -19.91 -4.96
C SER A 327 1.50 -19.37 -4.60
N LEU A 328 0.46 -20.02 -5.07
CA LEU A 328 -0.94 -19.63 -4.81
C LEU A 328 -1.54 -20.53 -3.74
N PHE A 329 -2.02 -19.93 -2.68
CA PHE A 329 -2.67 -20.63 -1.57
C PHE A 329 -4.12 -20.18 -1.43
N LYS A 330 -4.92 -21.02 -0.77
CA LYS A 330 -6.29 -20.73 -0.37
C LYS A 330 -6.48 -20.97 1.12
N HIS A 331 -7.30 -20.14 1.71
CA HIS A 331 -7.87 -20.32 3.04
C HIS A 331 -9.38 -20.13 2.99
N THR A 332 -10.06 -20.61 4.00
CA THR A 332 -11.46 -20.29 4.27
C THR A 332 -11.54 -19.34 5.45
N LEU A 333 -12.32 -18.27 5.30
CA LEU A 333 -12.64 -17.33 6.37
C LEU A 333 -14.01 -17.69 6.97
N SER A 334 -14.06 -17.86 8.28
CA SER A 334 -15.30 -18.12 8.98
C SER A 334 -15.26 -17.52 10.37
N ASN A 335 -16.17 -16.60 10.67
CA ASN A 335 -16.32 -15.98 12.00
C ASN A 335 -15.00 -15.44 12.59
N GLY A 336 -14.20 -14.72 11.78
CA GLY A 336 -12.90 -14.19 12.20
C GLY A 336 -11.78 -15.22 12.31
N VAL A 337 -12.01 -16.45 11.89
CA VAL A 337 -11.00 -17.53 11.85
C VAL A 337 -10.54 -17.77 10.42
N VAL A 338 -9.24 -17.91 10.25
CA VAL A 338 -8.60 -18.29 8.97
C VAL A 338 -8.23 -19.77 9.07
N SER A 339 -8.68 -20.59 8.10
CA SER A 339 -8.31 -22.01 8.04
C SER A 339 -6.79 -22.20 7.80
N ALA A 340 -6.30 -23.42 7.95
CA ALA A 340 -4.96 -23.78 7.49
C ALA A 340 -4.80 -23.49 5.98
N ALA A 341 -3.55 -23.19 5.56
CA ALA A 341 -3.21 -22.93 4.17
C ALA A 341 -3.36 -24.20 3.32
N GLU A 342 -4.13 -24.11 2.26
CA GLU A 342 -4.22 -25.11 1.19
C GLU A 342 -3.45 -24.59 -0.03
N MET A 343 -2.37 -25.25 -0.41
CA MET A 343 -1.61 -24.86 -1.59
C MET A 343 -2.36 -25.30 -2.85
N LEU A 344 -2.75 -24.33 -3.69
CA LEU A 344 -3.41 -24.59 -4.96
C LEU A 344 -2.41 -24.90 -6.08
N ASP A 345 -1.34 -24.11 -6.17
CA ASP A 345 -0.31 -24.30 -7.19
C ASP A 345 0.98 -23.52 -6.89
N THR A 346 2.05 -23.88 -7.61
CA THR A 346 3.34 -23.19 -7.62
C THR A 346 3.69 -22.72 -9.03
N GLY A 347 4.62 -21.79 -9.15
CA GLY A 347 5.03 -21.25 -10.46
C GLY A 347 3.93 -20.45 -11.17
N VAL A 348 3.02 -19.86 -10.41
CA VAL A 348 1.94 -19.02 -10.94
C VAL A 348 2.51 -17.65 -11.36
N LYS A 349 2.20 -17.20 -12.58
CA LYS A 349 2.63 -15.89 -13.12
C LYS A 349 1.59 -14.80 -12.97
N ALA A 350 0.30 -15.16 -13.01
CA ALA A 350 -0.80 -14.23 -12.89
C ALA A 350 -2.03 -14.94 -12.37
N CYS A 351 -2.85 -14.26 -11.59
CA CYS A 351 -4.16 -14.74 -11.18
C CYS A 351 -5.17 -13.59 -11.10
N SER A 352 -6.44 -13.93 -11.21
CA SER A 352 -7.56 -13.00 -11.11
C SER A 352 -8.83 -13.74 -10.69
N ILE A 353 -9.72 -13.05 -9.99
CA ILE A 353 -11.06 -13.55 -9.72
C ILE A 353 -11.96 -13.20 -10.91
N ILE A 354 -12.60 -14.22 -11.48
CA ILE A 354 -13.60 -14.04 -12.56
C ILE A 354 -14.88 -14.75 -12.11
N GLY A 355 -15.94 -13.95 -11.90
CA GLY A 355 -17.12 -14.45 -11.19
C GLY A 355 -16.74 -14.76 -9.73
N SER A 356 -17.02 -15.99 -9.31
CA SER A 356 -16.61 -16.51 -8.00
C SER A 356 -15.36 -17.39 -8.06
N ASP A 357 -14.75 -17.55 -9.22
CA ASP A 357 -13.67 -18.52 -9.44
C ASP A 357 -12.31 -17.84 -9.52
N MET A 358 -11.28 -18.52 -8.98
CA MET A 358 -9.89 -18.10 -9.14
C MET A 358 -9.36 -18.64 -10.47
N TRP A 359 -8.95 -17.72 -11.34
CA TRP A 359 -8.29 -18.02 -12.60
C TRP A 359 -6.82 -17.68 -12.51
N TYR A 360 -5.95 -18.56 -13.02
CA TYR A 360 -4.52 -18.30 -12.96
C TYR A 360 -3.74 -18.96 -14.10
N ARG A 361 -2.62 -18.31 -14.46
CA ARG A 361 -1.63 -18.86 -15.40
C ARG A 361 -0.45 -19.43 -14.64
N ARG A 362 -0.10 -20.66 -14.95
CA ARG A 362 1.04 -21.38 -14.40
C ARG A 362 2.11 -21.57 -15.45
N SER A 363 3.37 -21.30 -15.10
CA SER A 363 4.52 -21.57 -15.97
C SER A 363 4.64 -23.05 -16.30
N VAL A 364 4.94 -23.36 -17.55
CA VAL A 364 5.31 -24.69 -18.01
C VAL A 364 6.83 -24.77 -18.02
N SER A 365 7.39 -25.81 -17.38
CA SER A 365 8.86 -25.98 -17.32
C SER A 365 9.47 -26.01 -18.72
N GLY A 366 10.51 -25.19 -18.95
CA GLY A 366 11.19 -25.08 -20.24
C GLY A 366 10.45 -24.30 -21.34
N SER A 367 9.33 -23.63 -21.00
CA SER A 367 8.56 -22.81 -21.94
C SER A 367 8.35 -21.41 -21.41
N SER A 368 8.30 -20.42 -22.32
CA SER A 368 7.83 -19.05 -22.01
C SER A 368 6.32 -18.94 -21.89
N LEU A 369 5.60 -19.98 -22.31
CA LEU A 369 4.14 -20.06 -22.30
C LEU A 369 3.61 -20.64 -21.00
N CYS A 370 2.33 -20.40 -20.72
CA CYS A 370 1.66 -20.83 -19.49
C CYS A 370 0.43 -21.67 -19.80
N ASP A 371 0.12 -22.57 -18.90
CA ASP A 371 -1.19 -23.20 -18.83
C ASP A 371 -2.17 -22.31 -18.06
N LEU A 372 -3.40 -22.21 -18.52
CA LEU A 372 -4.50 -21.51 -17.86
C LEU A 372 -5.35 -22.51 -17.07
N TYR A 373 -5.54 -22.19 -15.81
CA TYR A 373 -6.35 -22.96 -14.88
C TYR A 373 -7.49 -22.11 -14.31
N LYS A 374 -8.57 -22.81 -13.98
CA LYS A 374 -9.69 -22.33 -13.20
C LYS A 374 -9.78 -23.16 -11.92
N TYR A 375 -10.01 -22.49 -10.80
CA TYR A 375 -10.29 -23.14 -9.52
C TYR A 375 -11.63 -22.62 -8.97
N SER A 376 -12.62 -23.52 -8.90
CA SER A 376 -13.92 -23.29 -8.28
C SER A 376 -13.99 -24.07 -6.95
N ALA A 377 -14.39 -25.35 -7.01
CA ALA A 377 -14.26 -26.34 -5.96
C ALA A 377 -13.03 -27.23 -6.20
N GLU A 378 -12.70 -27.43 -7.46
CA GLU A 378 -11.56 -28.23 -7.92
C GLU A 378 -10.76 -27.46 -8.98
N LYS A 379 -9.52 -27.90 -9.19
CA LYS A 379 -8.62 -27.36 -10.21
C LYS A 379 -8.95 -27.96 -11.57
N GLU A 380 -9.22 -27.09 -12.54
CA GLU A 380 -9.50 -27.47 -13.93
C GLU A 380 -8.50 -26.78 -14.85
N LYS A 381 -7.85 -27.51 -15.76
CA LYS A 381 -7.05 -26.91 -16.84
C LYS A 381 -8.00 -26.51 -17.97
N ILE A 382 -8.02 -25.22 -18.30
CA ILE A 382 -8.87 -24.65 -19.35
C ILE A 382 -8.20 -24.68 -20.70
N ASP A 383 -6.92 -24.26 -20.76
CA ASP A 383 -6.16 -24.18 -22.01
C ASP A 383 -4.65 -24.24 -21.77
N GLY A 384 -3.87 -24.45 -22.83
CA GLY A 384 -2.41 -24.38 -22.84
C GLY A 384 -1.91 -23.24 -23.71
N ASP A 385 -0.62 -22.92 -23.58
CA ASP A 385 0.09 -21.89 -24.38
C ASP A 385 -0.53 -20.49 -24.27
N VAL A 386 -1.02 -20.15 -23.08
CA VAL A 386 -1.73 -18.88 -22.81
C VAL A 386 -0.73 -17.78 -22.44
N ALA A 387 -0.74 -16.68 -23.19
CA ALA A 387 0.04 -15.48 -22.92
C ALA A 387 -0.64 -14.56 -21.91
N SER A 388 -1.96 -14.36 -22.00
CA SER A 388 -2.75 -13.59 -21.07
C SER A 388 -4.24 -13.99 -21.10
N PHE A 389 -5.02 -13.52 -20.13
CA PHE A 389 -6.45 -13.70 -20.09
C PHE A 389 -7.15 -12.49 -19.44
N ALA A 390 -8.39 -12.25 -19.78
CA ALA A 390 -9.20 -11.17 -19.21
C ALA A 390 -10.67 -11.57 -19.10
N ARG A 391 -11.36 -11.06 -18.08
CA ARG A 391 -12.81 -11.20 -17.95
C ARG A 391 -13.51 -10.29 -18.95
N MET A 392 -14.51 -10.81 -19.62
CA MET A 392 -15.47 -10.05 -20.38
C MET A 392 -16.70 -9.69 -19.52
N SER A 393 -17.42 -8.66 -19.89
CA SER A 393 -18.61 -8.20 -19.15
C SER A 393 -19.75 -9.21 -19.12
N ASP A 394 -19.88 -10.06 -20.13
CA ASP A 394 -20.86 -11.16 -20.21
C ASP A 394 -20.46 -12.40 -19.38
N GLY A 395 -19.32 -12.34 -18.67
CA GLY A 395 -18.81 -13.42 -17.85
C GLY A 395 -17.93 -14.42 -18.59
N SER A 396 -17.82 -14.32 -19.91
CA SER A 396 -16.86 -15.11 -20.69
C SER A 396 -15.41 -14.68 -20.40
N VAL A 397 -14.44 -15.48 -20.82
CA VAL A 397 -13.02 -15.20 -20.62
C VAL A 397 -12.31 -15.11 -21.96
N LEU A 398 -11.76 -13.93 -22.26
CA LEU A 398 -10.86 -13.75 -23.38
C LEU A 398 -9.50 -14.38 -23.07
N ILE A 399 -9.02 -15.20 -23.98
CA ILE A 399 -7.73 -15.90 -23.88
C ILE A 399 -6.85 -15.44 -25.04
N VAL A 400 -5.63 -15.01 -24.72
CA VAL A 400 -4.63 -14.57 -25.69
C VAL A 400 -3.56 -15.65 -25.79
N LYS A 401 -3.33 -16.12 -27.03
CA LYS A 401 -2.37 -17.19 -27.34
C LYS A 401 -1.41 -16.75 -28.46
N ASN A 402 -0.38 -17.54 -28.70
CA ASN A 402 0.55 -17.33 -29.81
C ASN A 402 1.12 -15.89 -29.86
N PHE A 403 1.45 -15.36 -28.67
CA PHE A 403 1.95 -13.99 -28.53
C PHE A 403 3.32 -13.85 -29.19
N VAL A 404 3.44 -12.86 -30.07
CA VAL A 404 4.68 -12.47 -30.72
C VAL A 404 4.90 -10.98 -30.50
N SER A 405 6.01 -10.64 -29.85
CA SER A 405 6.44 -9.25 -29.73
C SER A 405 7.31 -8.87 -30.89
N SER A 406 7.02 -7.74 -31.54
CA SER A 406 7.76 -7.22 -32.66
C SER A 406 7.95 -5.70 -32.55
N PRO A 407 8.94 -5.10 -33.27
CA PRO A 407 9.10 -3.64 -33.31
C PRO A 407 7.85 -2.90 -33.83
N ASP A 408 7.07 -3.56 -34.69
CA ASP A 408 5.83 -3.00 -35.26
C ASP A 408 4.60 -3.12 -34.32
N GLY A 409 4.76 -3.84 -33.23
CA GLY A 409 3.74 -4.04 -32.22
C GLY A 409 3.51 -5.51 -31.88
N ASP A 410 2.88 -5.75 -30.73
CA ASP A 410 2.57 -7.07 -30.24
C ASP A 410 1.33 -7.64 -30.94
N ILE A 411 1.45 -8.86 -31.45
CA ILE A 411 0.35 -9.57 -32.10
C ILE A 411 0.09 -10.90 -31.40
N ALA A 412 -1.17 -11.34 -31.39
CA ALA A 412 -1.57 -12.61 -30.79
C ALA A 412 -2.86 -13.17 -31.43
N ASP A 413 -3.13 -14.42 -31.15
CA ASP A 413 -4.40 -15.05 -31.47
C ASP A 413 -5.38 -14.90 -30.28
N LEU A 414 -6.63 -14.58 -30.58
CA LEU A 414 -7.69 -14.37 -29.63
C LEU A 414 -8.65 -15.55 -29.60
N TYR A 415 -8.95 -16.02 -28.41
CA TYR A 415 -9.93 -17.07 -28.14
C TYR A 415 -10.91 -16.61 -27.07
N LEU A 416 -12.10 -17.18 -27.05
CA LEU A 416 -13.11 -16.93 -26.03
C LEU A 416 -13.53 -18.25 -25.38
N TYR A 417 -13.49 -18.28 -24.04
CA TYR A 417 -14.05 -19.37 -23.25
C TYR A 417 -15.44 -18.96 -22.74
N ASP A 418 -16.46 -19.71 -23.11
CA ASP A 418 -17.88 -19.45 -22.82
C ASP A 418 -18.41 -20.12 -21.55
N GLY A 419 -17.52 -20.69 -20.74
CA GLY A 419 -17.84 -21.47 -19.55
C GLY A 419 -17.87 -22.98 -19.80
N LYS A 420 -17.74 -23.42 -21.05
CA LYS A 420 -17.74 -24.85 -21.44
C LYS A 420 -16.59 -25.21 -22.37
N LYS A 421 -16.28 -24.33 -23.31
CA LYS A 421 -15.25 -24.59 -24.32
C LYS A 421 -14.55 -23.30 -24.73
N THR A 422 -13.34 -23.46 -25.19
CA THR A 422 -12.58 -22.40 -25.85
C THR A 422 -12.86 -22.42 -27.36
N ALA A 423 -13.18 -21.28 -27.93
CA ALA A 423 -13.43 -21.08 -29.35
C ALA A 423 -12.55 -19.95 -29.92
N PRO A 424 -12.01 -20.08 -31.16
CA PRO A 424 -11.21 -19.03 -31.78
C PRO A 424 -12.10 -17.81 -32.12
N VAL A 425 -11.57 -16.62 -31.86
CA VAL A 425 -12.16 -15.32 -32.25
C VAL A 425 -11.42 -14.77 -33.47
N SER A 426 -10.10 -14.69 -33.41
CA SER A 426 -9.28 -14.17 -34.48
C SER A 426 -7.83 -14.63 -34.35
N GLU A 427 -7.15 -14.72 -35.45
CA GLU A 427 -5.71 -14.84 -35.52
C GLU A 427 -5.05 -13.47 -35.75
N LYS A 428 -3.82 -13.30 -35.27
CA LYS A 428 -2.95 -12.14 -35.50
C LYS A 428 -3.59 -10.78 -35.18
N ALA A 429 -4.30 -10.69 -34.04
CA ALA A 429 -4.82 -9.42 -33.54
C ALA A 429 -3.68 -8.56 -32.95
N GLU A 430 -3.69 -7.27 -33.21
CA GLU A 430 -2.78 -6.29 -32.63
C GLU A 430 -3.24 -5.92 -31.22
N LEU A 431 -2.48 -6.27 -30.19
CA LEU A 431 -2.89 -6.09 -28.79
C LEU A 431 -2.94 -4.61 -28.38
N LYS A 432 -2.06 -3.75 -28.90
CA LYS A 432 -2.07 -2.31 -28.61
C LYS A 432 -3.37 -1.62 -29.04
N ASN A 433 -4.02 -2.15 -30.06
CA ASN A 433 -5.22 -1.62 -30.66
C ASN A 433 -6.48 -2.42 -30.27
N MET A 434 -6.40 -3.25 -29.24
CA MET A 434 -7.54 -4.02 -28.75
C MET A 434 -8.33 -3.23 -27.70
N LYS A 435 -9.64 -3.17 -27.87
CA LYS A 435 -10.60 -2.62 -26.90
C LYS A 435 -11.69 -3.64 -26.64
N TYR A 436 -12.17 -3.72 -25.42
CA TYR A 436 -13.31 -4.58 -25.07
C TYR A 436 -14.27 -3.85 -24.15
N SER A 437 -15.53 -4.15 -24.31
CA SER A 437 -16.65 -3.57 -23.56
C SER A 437 -17.73 -4.62 -23.35
N ASP A 438 -18.85 -4.22 -22.77
CA ASP A 438 -20.08 -5.00 -22.67
C ASP A 438 -20.70 -5.38 -24.01
N LYS A 439 -20.30 -4.72 -25.10
CA LYS A 439 -20.81 -4.96 -26.46
C LYS A 439 -19.96 -5.97 -27.23
N GLY A 440 -18.72 -6.25 -26.81
CA GLY A 440 -17.83 -7.17 -27.50
C GLY A 440 -16.35 -6.75 -27.49
N ILE A 441 -15.61 -7.18 -28.49
CA ILE A 441 -14.19 -6.90 -28.67
C ILE A 441 -14.00 -6.22 -30.02
N ALA A 442 -13.35 -5.05 -30.02
CA ALA A 442 -12.85 -4.41 -31.22
C ALA A 442 -11.31 -4.52 -31.26
N PHE A 443 -10.76 -4.90 -32.37
CA PHE A 443 -9.32 -5.06 -32.58
C PHE A 443 -8.92 -4.87 -34.04
N ILE A 444 -7.65 -4.60 -34.28
CA ILE A 444 -7.08 -4.57 -35.63
C ILE A 444 -6.30 -5.86 -35.83
N ARG A 445 -6.45 -6.50 -36.97
CA ARG A 445 -5.58 -7.60 -37.41
C ARG A 445 -4.27 -7.07 -37.98
N SER A 446 -3.21 -7.85 -37.86
CA SER A 446 -1.98 -7.60 -38.59
C SER A 446 -2.28 -7.60 -40.11
N GLY A 447 -2.32 -6.42 -40.70
CA GLY A 447 -2.77 -6.19 -42.07
C GLY A 447 -3.81 -5.08 -42.22
N GLY A 448 -4.22 -4.48 -41.09
CA GLY A 448 -5.05 -3.28 -41.07
C GLY A 448 -6.57 -3.50 -41.00
N ASP A 449 -7.06 -4.75 -40.99
CA ASP A 449 -8.50 -5.02 -40.88
C ASP A 449 -9.02 -4.66 -39.47
N LEU A 450 -9.91 -3.70 -39.38
CA LEU A 450 -10.68 -3.40 -38.15
C LEU A 450 -11.80 -4.43 -38.00
N CYS A 451 -11.74 -5.18 -36.93
CA CYS A 451 -12.64 -6.27 -36.61
C CYS A 451 -13.45 -5.96 -35.34
N ILE A 452 -14.71 -6.36 -35.36
CA ILE A 452 -15.58 -6.39 -34.17
C ILE A 452 -16.10 -7.81 -33.98
N TYR A 453 -15.87 -8.35 -32.79
CA TYR A 453 -16.47 -9.60 -32.35
C TYR A 453 -17.56 -9.31 -31.33
N SER A 454 -18.80 -9.66 -31.66
CA SER A 454 -19.96 -9.44 -30.82
C SER A 454 -21.01 -10.52 -31.10
N LYS A 455 -21.72 -10.96 -30.06
CA LYS A 455 -22.78 -11.99 -30.18
C LYS A 455 -22.32 -13.25 -30.93
N ASN A 456 -21.13 -13.72 -30.63
CA ASN A 456 -20.50 -14.89 -31.27
C ASN A 456 -20.26 -14.76 -32.78
N LYS A 457 -20.19 -13.54 -33.31
CA LYS A 457 -19.89 -13.27 -34.71
C LYS A 457 -18.75 -12.29 -34.85
N LEU A 458 -17.86 -12.57 -35.76
CA LEU A 458 -16.81 -11.67 -36.20
C LEU A 458 -17.26 -10.93 -37.47
N ALA A 459 -17.12 -9.62 -37.45
CA ALA A 459 -17.36 -8.75 -38.60
C ALA A 459 -16.10 -7.94 -38.90
N ILE A 460 -15.69 -7.84 -40.13
CA ILE A 460 -14.71 -6.87 -40.62
C ILE A 460 -15.47 -5.60 -40.95
N ILE A 461 -15.10 -4.50 -40.33
CA ILE A 461 -15.80 -3.20 -40.45
C ILE A 461 -15.10 -2.30 -41.46
N ASP A 462 -13.77 -2.35 -41.47
CA ASP A 462 -12.93 -1.52 -42.32
C ASP A 462 -11.61 -2.24 -42.64
N SER A 463 -10.93 -1.80 -43.66
CA SER A 463 -9.57 -2.21 -44.00
C SER A 463 -8.66 -0.98 -43.93
N ASP A 464 -7.35 -1.19 -43.73
CA ASP A 464 -6.37 -0.12 -43.58
C ASP A 464 -6.53 0.73 -42.30
N ALA A 465 -7.13 0.18 -41.25
CA ALA A 465 -7.22 0.83 -39.95
C ALA A 465 -5.90 0.80 -39.19
N TYR A 466 -5.56 1.93 -38.50
CA TYR A 466 -4.31 2.06 -37.77
C TYR A 466 -4.48 2.18 -36.25
N ASN A 467 -5.67 2.55 -35.78
CA ASN A 467 -5.92 2.76 -34.36
C ASN A 467 -7.42 2.71 -34.03
N ILE A 468 -7.72 2.32 -32.79
CA ILE A 468 -9.06 2.36 -32.20
C ILE A 468 -9.03 3.34 -31.04
N ILE A 469 -9.73 4.47 -31.16
CA ILE A 469 -9.75 5.53 -30.14
C ILE A 469 -10.81 5.22 -29.07
N ALA A 470 -11.98 4.76 -29.48
CA ALA A 470 -13.11 4.42 -28.60
C ALA A 470 -13.88 3.21 -29.13
N TYR A 471 -14.51 2.47 -28.21
CA TYR A 471 -15.37 1.32 -28.53
C TYR A 471 -16.47 1.17 -27.48
#